data_bc17657503dded4f6e3d232c94015fcd
#
_entry.id   bc17657503dded4f6e3d232c94015fcd
#
_cell.length_a   1.000
_cell.length_b   1.000
_cell.length_c   1.000
_cell.angle_alpha   90.00
_cell.angle_beta   90.00
_cell.angle_gamma   90.00
#
_symmetry.space_group_name_H-M   'P 1'
#
loop_
_entity.id
_entity.type
_entity.pdbx_description
1 polymer ?
#
loop_
_entity_poly.entity_id
_entity_poly.type
_entity_poly.pdbx_seq_one_letter_code
_entity_poly.pdbx_strand_id
1 'polypeptide(L)'
;MAVAEERAPREERRSPHAVRTLLAALGYQELINYSFVDARWEADFSDNAEPIAVLNPIAAQMSVMRSTLLGGLVGTLGYNLNRKTARARLFEVGRVYRRDAATLDGPLTVRGVDQPLQVAGLAYGPADDEQ
;
A
#
# COMPACT_ATOMS: atom_id res chain seq x y z
N MET A 1 -21.25 9.46 -41.64
CA MET A 1 -20.61 8.23 -41.14
C MET A 1 -20.30 8.39 -39.65
N ALA A 2 -20.85 7.54 -38.87
CA ALA A 2 -20.58 7.60 -37.42
C ALA A 2 -19.17 7.07 -37.16
N VAL A 3 -18.33 7.91 -36.58
CA VAL A 3 -17.04 7.47 -36.06
C VAL A 3 -17.29 6.87 -34.69
N ALA A 4 -16.97 5.59 -34.54
CA ALA A 4 -17.00 4.97 -33.21
C ALA A 4 -15.91 5.62 -32.37
N GLU A 5 -16.32 6.39 -31.38
CA GLU A 5 -15.39 6.86 -30.37
C GLU A 5 -14.98 5.68 -29.49
N GLU A 6 -13.70 5.33 -29.55
CA GLU A 6 -13.15 4.44 -28.53
C GLU A 6 -13.13 5.19 -27.22
N ARG A 7 -14.06 4.85 -26.35
CA ARG A 7 -14.04 5.34 -24.99
C ARG A 7 -13.06 4.51 -24.18
N ALA A 8 -12.18 5.19 -23.46
CA ALA A 8 -11.42 4.53 -22.41
C ALA A 8 -12.40 3.80 -21.47
N PRO A 9 -12.07 2.61 -20.98
CA PRO A 9 -12.89 1.92 -20.00
C PRO A 9 -13.21 2.85 -18.82
N ARG A 10 -14.46 2.89 -18.42
CA ARG A 10 -14.84 3.64 -17.21
C ARG A 10 -14.12 3.08 -16.01
N GLU A 11 -13.55 3.96 -15.22
CA GLU A 11 -13.12 3.59 -13.90
C GLU A 11 -14.35 3.20 -13.06
N GLU A 12 -14.33 2.02 -12.52
CA GLU A 12 -15.36 1.55 -11.61
C GLU A 12 -14.82 1.56 -10.19
N ARG A 13 -15.66 2.01 -9.27
CA ARG A 13 -15.34 1.86 -7.85
C ARG A 13 -15.59 0.43 -7.42
N ARG A 14 -14.55 -0.21 -6.95
CA ARG A 14 -14.65 -1.53 -6.34
C ARG A 14 -14.58 -1.40 -4.83
N SER A 15 -15.40 -2.17 -4.11
CA SER A 15 -15.27 -2.24 -2.65
C SER A 15 -13.93 -2.89 -2.26
N PRO A 16 -13.38 -2.55 -1.09
CA PRO A 16 -12.19 -3.25 -0.57
C PRO A 16 -12.39 -4.76 -0.51
N HIS A 17 -13.60 -5.21 -0.16
CA HIS A 17 -13.93 -6.64 -0.14
C HIS A 17 -13.80 -7.28 -1.53
N ALA A 18 -14.31 -6.62 -2.57
CA ALA A 18 -14.23 -7.14 -3.94
C ALA A 18 -12.77 -7.24 -4.42
N VAL A 19 -11.95 -6.25 -4.09
CA VAL A 19 -10.51 -6.26 -4.41
C VAL A 19 -9.80 -7.39 -3.70
N ARG A 20 -10.05 -7.58 -2.40
CA ARG A 20 -9.47 -8.68 -1.61
C ARG A 20 -9.86 -10.04 -2.18
N THR A 21 -11.12 -10.22 -2.51
CA THR A 21 -11.62 -11.47 -3.08
C THR A 21 -10.95 -11.78 -4.41
N LEU A 22 -10.81 -10.79 -5.28
CA LEU A 22 -10.13 -10.96 -6.57
C LEU A 22 -8.67 -11.36 -6.39
N LEU A 23 -7.93 -10.65 -5.55
CA LEU A 23 -6.50 -10.93 -5.36
C LEU A 23 -6.28 -12.28 -4.68
N ALA A 24 -7.12 -12.64 -3.72
CA ALA A 24 -7.07 -13.98 -3.12
C ALA A 24 -7.32 -15.07 -4.16
N ALA A 25 -8.29 -14.88 -5.05
CA ALA A 25 -8.57 -15.82 -6.14
C ALA A 25 -7.40 -15.93 -7.13
N LEU A 26 -6.60 -14.89 -7.28
CA LEU A 26 -5.37 -14.90 -8.09
C LEU A 26 -4.16 -15.50 -7.36
N GLY A 27 -4.34 -15.99 -6.14
CA GLY A 27 -3.28 -16.61 -5.36
C GLY A 27 -2.44 -15.66 -4.53
N TYR A 28 -2.87 -14.41 -4.35
CA TYR A 28 -2.17 -13.45 -3.50
C TYR A 28 -2.62 -13.58 -2.05
N GLN A 29 -1.66 -13.48 -1.14
CA GLN A 29 -1.91 -13.46 0.30
C GLN A 29 -1.97 -12.03 0.81
N GLU A 30 -3.02 -11.71 1.57
CA GLU A 30 -3.16 -10.41 2.20
C GLU A 30 -2.24 -10.26 3.40
N LEU A 31 -1.61 -9.08 3.48
CA LEU A 31 -0.82 -8.67 4.62
C LEU A 31 -1.49 -7.48 5.31
N ILE A 32 -1.25 -7.37 6.61
CA ILE A 32 -1.62 -6.22 7.41
C ILE A 32 -0.36 -5.75 8.13
N ASN A 33 0.10 -4.54 7.79
CA ASN A 33 1.25 -3.92 8.41
C ASN A 33 0.82 -2.69 9.21
N TYR A 34 1.70 -2.23 10.09
CA TYR A 34 1.46 -0.99 10.83
C TYR A 34 1.45 0.23 9.90
N SER A 35 0.65 1.21 10.25
CA SER A 35 0.65 2.52 9.59
C SER A 35 1.86 3.38 9.96
N PHE A 36 2.54 3.03 11.05
CA PHE A 36 3.75 3.69 11.52
C PHE A 36 4.96 2.93 11.03
N VAL A 37 5.93 3.63 10.47
CA VAL A 37 7.09 3.02 9.83
C VAL A 37 8.37 3.79 10.18
N ASP A 38 9.51 3.18 9.88
CA ASP A 38 10.80 3.85 9.95
C ASP A 38 10.87 4.96 8.88
N ALA A 39 11.40 6.10 9.25
CA ALA A 39 11.57 7.23 8.32
C ALA A 39 12.39 6.86 7.09
N ARG A 40 13.31 5.91 7.19
CA ARG A 40 14.11 5.42 6.05
C ARG A 40 13.25 4.77 4.98
N TRP A 41 12.13 4.12 5.36
CA TRP A 41 11.22 3.53 4.38
C TRP A 41 10.55 4.60 3.52
N GLU A 42 10.22 5.75 4.11
CA GLU A 42 9.68 6.86 3.35
C GLU A 42 10.70 7.42 2.35
N ALA A 43 11.97 7.50 2.73
CA ALA A 43 13.03 7.93 1.84
C ALA A 43 13.28 6.92 0.70
N ASP A 44 13.21 5.62 1.00
CA ASP A 44 13.54 4.55 0.05
C ASP A 44 12.40 4.22 -0.91
N PHE A 45 11.15 4.29 -0.46
CA PHE A 45 10.00 3.76 -1.20
C PHE A 45 8.97 4.83 -1.59
N SER A 46 9.15 6.07 -1.18
CA SER A 46 8.20 7.15 -1.43
C SER A 46 8.92 8.41 -1.89
N ASP A 47 8.21 9.26 -2.59
CA ASP A 47 8.63 10.62 -2.93
C ASP A 47 8.22 11.65 -1.87
N ASN A 48 7.77 11.20 -0.72
CA ASN A 48 7.26 12.05 0.35
C ASN A 48 8.39 12.76 1.09
N ALA A 49 8.63 14.03 0.74
CA ALA A 49 9.70 14.84 1.34
C ALA A 49 9.36 15.32 2.76
N GLU A 50 8.08 15.29 3.14
CA GLU A 50 7.61 15.80 4.43
C GLU A 50 6.77 14.74 5.15
N PRO A 51 7.39 13.67 5.67
CA PRO A 51 6.66 12.63 6.40
C PRO A 51 5.95 13.22 7.64
N ILE A 52 4.84 12.61 8.00
CA ILE A 52 4.10 12.97 9.21
C ILE A 52 4.73 12.23 10.38
N ALA A 53 5.36 12.98 11.28
CA ALA A 53 6.02 12.40 12.45
C ALA A 53 5.00 11.98 13.51
N VAL A 54 5.27 10.86 14.15
CA VAL A 54 4.53 10.39 15.33
C VAL A 54 5.10 11.09 16.56
N LEU A 55 4.22 11.67 17.39
CA LEU A 55 4.65 12.49 18.54
C LEU A 55 5.45 11.71 19.59
N ASN A 56 5.00 10.52 19.95
CA ASN A 56 5.66 9.69 20.94
C ASN A 56 5.80 8.28 20.40
N PRO A 57 6.75 8.07 19.46
CA PRO A 57 6.90 6.75 18.86
C PRO A 57 7.34 5.72 19.91
N ILE A 58 6.76 4.52 19.85
CA ILE A 58 7.13 3.40 20.74
C ILE A 58 8.58 2.96 20.45
N ALA A 59 8.99 3.06 19.18
CA ALA A 59 10.33 2.71 18.72
C ALA A 59 10.71 3.58 17.53
N ALA A 60 12.01 3.72 17.25
CA ALA A 60 12.51 4.48 16.11
C ALA A 60 11.98 3.94 14.77
N GLN A 61 11.72 2.64 14.67
CA GLN A 61 11.16 2.00 13.49
C GLN A 61 9.68 2.36 13.25
N MET A 62 9.06 3.11 14.14
CA MET A 62 7.65 3.51 14.06
C MET A 62 7.51 5.02 14.21
N SER A 63 8.43 5.77 13.63
CA SER A 63 8.58 7.21 13.88
C SER A 63 7.77 8.11 12.96
N VAL A 64 7.30 7.60 11.84
CA VAL A 64 6.51 8.37 10.87
C VAL A 64 5.31 7.59 10.36
N MET A 65 4.32 8.30 9.83
CA MET A 65 3.18 7.69 9.14
C MET A 65 3.60 7.30 7.73
N ARG A 66 3.26 6.10 7.28
CA ARG A 66 3.56 5.63 5.93
C ARG A 66 2.79 6.43 4.88
N SER A 67 3.42 6.76 3.77
CA SER A 67 2.76 7.31 2.59
C SER A 67 2.69 6.34 1.42
N THR A 68 3.19 5.13 1.62
CA THR A 68 3.18 4.04 0.65
C THR A 68 3.02 2.69 1.35
N LEU A 69 2.45 1.73 0.67
CA LEU A 69 2.37 0.34 1.14
C LEU A 69 3.62 -0.48 0.77
N LEU A 70 4.49 0.05 -0.07
CA LEU A 70 5.60 -0.71 -0.65
C LEU A 70 6.63 -1.14 0.39
N GLY A 71 6.95 -0.29 1.34
CA GLY A 71 7.93 -0.62 2.38
C GLY A 71 7.53 -1.85 3.19
N GLY A 72 6.28 -1.95 3.59
CA GLY A 72 5.74 -3.09 4.32
C GLY A 72 5.79 -4.38 3.50
N LEU A 73 5.44 -4.30 2.21
CA LEU A 73 5.48 -5.47 1.31
C LEU A 73 6.92 -5.96 1.10
N VAL A 74 7.85 -5.05 0.83
CA VAL A 74 9.26 -5.39 0.63
C VAL A 74 9.88 -5.94 1.92
N GLY A 75 9.56 -5.36 3.07
CA GLY A 75 10.01 -5.85 4.36
C GLY A 75 9.54 -7.27 4.66
N THR A 76 8.27 -7.57 4.37
CA THR A 76 7.72 -8.93 4.51
C THR A 76 8.40 -9.90 3.55
N LEU A 77 8.63 -9.50 2.30
CA LEU A 77 9.37 -10.31 1.35
C LEU A 77 10.76 -10.66 1.88
N GLY A 78 11.51 -9.66 2.37
CA GLY A 78 12.83 -9.88 2.96
C GLY A 78 12.82 -10.89 4.09
N TYR A 79 11.83 -10.79 4.98
CA TYR A 79 11.64 -11.74 6.06
C TYR A 79 11.42 -13.17 5.53
N ASN A 80 10.58 -13.32 4.51
CA ASN A 80 10.28 -14.63 3.92
C ASN A 80 11.48 -15.19 3.16
N LEU A 81 12.24 -14.36 2.46
CA LEU A 81 13.45 -14.79 1.75
C LEU A 81 14.50 -15.32 2.72
N ASN A 82 14.66 -14.68 3.88
CA ASN A 82 15.55 -15.15 4.94
C ASN A 82 15.15 -16.53 5.48
N ARG A 83 13.91 -16.92 5.29
CA ARG A 83 13.38 -18.25 5.64
C ARG A 83 13.29 -19.19 4.43
N LYS A 84 14.01 -18.87 3.37
CA LYS A 84 14.13 -19.69 2.15
C LYS A 84 12.83 -19.88 1.38
N THR A 85 11.92 -18.93 1.48
CA THR A 85 10.72 -18.90 0.63
C THR A 85 11.13 -18.61 -0.81
N ALA A 86 10.76 -19.49 -1.74
CA ALA A 86 11.17 -19.38 -3.15
C ALA A 86 10.21 -18.52 -3.99
N ARG A 87 8.99 -18.30 -3.51
CA ARG A 87 7.94 -17.63 -4.25
C ARG A 87 7.05 -16.88 -3.29
N ALA A 88 6.66 -15.65 -3.66
CA ALA A 88 5.74 -14.84 -2.88
C ALA A 88 4.76 -14.11 -3.80
N ARG A 89 3.50 -14.06 -3.37
CA ARG A 89 2.41 -13.28 -3.97
C ARG A 89 1.68 -12.61 -2.82
N LEU A 90 1.98 -11.33 -2.62
CA LEU A 90 1.57 -10.58 -1.44
C LEU A 90 0.79 -9.35 -1.86
N PHE A 91 -0.21 -8.96 -1.07
CA PHE A 91 -0.88 -7.68 -1.25
C PHE A 91 -1.30 -7.10 0.09
N GLU A 92 -1.50 -5.80 0.09
CA GLU A 92 -2.08 -5.09 1.23
C GLU A 92 -3.11 -4.09 0.73
N VAL A 93 -4.21 -3.96 1.48
CA VAL A 93 -5.19 -2.90 1.35
C VAL A 93 -5.12 -2.08 2.63
N GLY A 94 -4.75 -0.82 2.53
CA GLY A 94 -4.55 -0.02 3.74
C GLY A 94 -4.50 1.46 3.46
N ARG A 95 -4.62 2.24 4.53
CA ARG A 95 -4.47 3.69 4.48
C ARG A 95 -3.00 4.07 4.38
N VAL A 96 -2.75 5.09 3.60
CA VAL A 96 -1.49 5.82 3.57
C VAL A 96 -1.75 7.27 3.90
N TYR A 97 -0.72 8.03 4.22
CA TYR A 97 -0.88 9.35 4.85
C TYR A 97 0.10 10.34 4.24
N ARG A 98 -0.43 11.45 3.75
CA ARG A 98 0.37 12.55 3.20
C ARG A 98 -0.12 13.89 3.75
N ARG A 99 0.78 14.84 3.90
CA ARG A 99 0.39 16.21 4.21
C ARG A 99 -0.35 16.80 3.02
N ASP A 100 -1.50 17.41 3.30
CA ASP A 100 -2.32 18.08 2.30
C ASP A 100 -3.01 19.28 2.93
N ALA A 101 -2.55 20.48 2.59
CA ALA A 101 -3.10 21.72 3.12
C ALA A 101 -4.58 21.94 2.74
N ALA A 102 -5.05 21.31 1.67
CA ALA A 102 -6.44 21.41 1.22
C ALA A 102 -7.42 20.53 2.01
N THR A 103 -6.91 19.54 2.76
CA THR A 103 -7.78 18.67 3.56
C THR A 103 -8.25 19.40 4.81
N LEU A 104 -9.57 19.44 5.01
CA LEU A 104 -10.21 20.03 6.18
C LEU A 104 -10.66 18.96 7.17
N ASP A 105 -10.86 19.36 8.43
CA ASP A 105 -11.47 18.47 9.43
C ASP A 105 -12.87 18.04 9.00
N GLY A 106 -13.20 16.79 9.25
CA GLY A 106 -14.49 16.21 8.96
C GLY A 106 -14.70 14.92 9.76
N PRO A 107 -15.86 14.23 9.58
CA PRO A 107 -16.14 13.00 10.32
C PRO A 107 -15.11 11.89 10.09
N LEU A 108 -14.49 11.86 8.90
CA LEU A 108 -13.50 10.84 8.51
C LEU A 108 -12.18 11.46 8.07
N THR A 109 -11.96 12.75 8.33
CA THR A 109 -10.78 13.48 7.87
C THR A 109 -10.13 14.24 9.00
N VAL A 110 -8.82 14.41 8.90
CA VAL A 110 -8.01 15.22 9.81
C VAL A 110 -7.40 16.36 8.99
N ARG A 111 -7.51 17.57 9.52
CA ARG A 111 -7.00 18.76 8.86
C ARG A 111 -5.51 18.62 8.52
N GLY A 112 -5.18 18.90 7.27
CA GLY A 112 -3.80 18.88 6.79
C GLY A 112 -3.27 17.49 6.47
N VAL A 113 -4.11 16.45 6.53
CA VAL A 113 -3.70 15.06 6.27
C VAL A 113 -4.66 14.39 5.28
N ASP A 114 -4.15 13.96 4.16
CA ASP A 114 -4.85 13.10 3.23
C ASP A 114 -4.59 11.63 3.59
N GLN A 115 -5.64 10.81 3.65
CA GLN A 115 -5.60 9.43 4.11
C GLN A 115 -6.28 8.48 3.11
N PRO A 116 -5.79 8.39 1.88
CA PRO A 116 -6.43 7.52 0.90
C PRO A 116 -6.26 6.05 1.25
N LEU A 117 -7.28 5.27 0.95
CA LEU A 117 -7.18 3.81 0.97
C LEU A 117 -6.55 3.36 -0.35
N GLN A 118 -5.50 2.57 -0.26
CA GLN A 118 -4.76 2.07 -1.41
C GLN A 118 -4.67 0.55 -1.38
N VAL A 119 -4.36 -0.01 -2.54
CA VAL A 119 -3.97 -1.40 -2.67
C VAL A 119 -2.61 -1.44 -3.36
N ALA A 120 -1.74 -2.31 -2.90
CA ALA A 120 -0.46 -2.60 -3.54
C ALA A 120 -0.19 -4.08 -3.48
N GLY A 121 0.53 -4.58 -4.47
CA GLY A 121 0.89 -5.99 -4.57
C GLY A 121 2.37 -6.16 -4.88
N LEU A 122 2.87 -7.33 -4.55
CA LEU A 122 4.25 -7.72 -4.82
C LEU A 122 4.28 -9.18 -5.23
N ALA A 123 4.98 -9.46 -6.31
CA ALA A 123 5.21 -10.80 -6.81
C ALA A 123 6.71 -11.07 -6.88
N TYR A 124 7.13 -12.20 -6.39
CA TYR A 124 8.52 -12.65 -6.41
C TYR A 124 8.59 -14.14 -6.75
N GLY A 125 9.61 -14.51 -7.52
CA GLY A 125 9.84 -15.90 -7.88
C GLY A 125 9.06 -16.37 -9.11
N PRO A 126 9.05 -17.68 -9.40
CA PRO A 126 8.45 -18.21 -10.62
C PRO A 126 6.95 -17.95 -10.67
N ALA A 127 6.40 -17.92 -11.89
CA ALA A 127 4.98 -17.68 -12.13
C ALA A 127 4.11 -18.78 -11.55
N ASP A 128 4.59 -20.04 -11.58
CA ASP A 128 3.88 -21.21 -11.10
C ASP A 128 4.59 -21.84 -9.90
N ASP A 129 3.82 -22.51 -9.05
CA ASP A 129 4.36 -23.29 -7.94
C ASP A 129 5.12 -24.52 -8.41
N GLU A 130 4.81 -25.02 -9.60
CA GLU A 130 5.49 -26.15 -10.20
C GLU A 130 6.83 -25.76 -10.82
N GLN A 131 7.86 -26.46 -10.44
CA GLN A 131 9.21 -26.33 -10.96
C GLN A 131 9.64 -27.59 -11.68
#